data_8cbc6dc7827f5b7b7f11980eeb74bab4
#
_entry.id   8cbc6dc7827f5b7b7f11980eeb74bab4
#
_cell.length_a   1.000
_cell.length_b   1.000
_cell.length_c   1.000
_cell.angle_alpha   90.00
_cell.angle_beta   90.00
_cell.angle_gamma   90.00
#
_symmetry.space_group_name_H-M   'P 1'
#
loop_
_entity.id
_entity.type
_entity.pdbx_description
1 polymer ?
#
loop_
_entity_poly.entity_id
_entity_poly.type
_entity_poly.pdbx_seq_one_letter_code
_entity_poly.pdbx_strand_id
1 'polypeptide(L)' 'MTDSYRELDHRSSDRIEVRLLWRESDNRVIVAVADGKTGERFTVDVRKGENALDVFHHPFAHAAELTRRREVRAGSPR' A
#
# COMPACT_ATOMS: atom_id res chain seq x y z
N MET A 1 23.11 6.17 -2.43
CA MET A 1 22.74 6.03 -2.10
C MET A 1 21.72 6.03 -1.94
N THR A 2 21.07 5.97 -2.28
CA THR A 2 19.96 6.18 -1.79
C THR A 2 19.01 5.21 -2.11
N ASP A 3 18.20 4.79 -1.22
CA ASP A 3 17.16 3.86 -1.40
C ASP A 3 15.90 4.58 -1.71
N SER A 4 15.92 5.38 -2.72
CA SER A 4 14.72 6.13 -3.07
C SER A 4 13.78 5.26 -3.85
N TYR A 5 12.51 5.49 -3.64
CA TYR A 5 11.48 4.84 -4.43
C TYR A 5 11.26 5.63 -5.70
N ARG A 6 10.98 4.89 -6.78
CA ARG A 6 10.66 5.51 -8.06
C ARG A 6 9.16 5.37 -8.26
N GLU A 7 8.52 6.46 -8.65
CA GLU A 7 7.09 6.41 -8.89
C GLU A 7 6.82 5.78 -10.25
N LEU A 8 6.11 4.68 -10.27
CA LEU A 8 5.78 3.99 -11.51
C LEU A 8 4.44 4.42 -12.04
N ASP A 9 3.51 4.79 -11.17
CA ASP A 9 2.19 5.20 -11.60
C ASP A 9 1.58 6.03 -10.47
N HIS A 10 0.57 6.81 -10.84
CA HIS A 10 -0.05 7.72 -9.90
C HIS A 10 -1.48 7.99 -10.35
N ARG A 11 -2.39 7.97 -9.45
CA ARG A 11 -3.74 8.39 -9.76
C ARG A 11 -4.29 9.17 -8.58
N SER A 12 -5.21 10.07 -8.86
CA SER A 12 -5.85 10.80 -7.79
C SER A 12 -7.30 11.04 -8.16
N SER A 13 -8.17 10.96 -7.19
CA SER A 13 -9.56 11.26 -7.39
C SER A 13 -10.16 11.51 -6.03
N ASP A 14 -11.08 12.45 -5.95
CA ASP A 14 -11.81 12.75 -4.73
C ASP A 14 -10.87 13.01 -3.56
N ARG A 15 -9.76 13.74 -3.83
CA ARG A 15 -8.77 14.11 -2.83
C ARG A 15 -7.94 12.93 -2.32
N ILE A 16 -8.05 11.78 -2.92
CA ILE A 16 -7.24 10.63 -2.52
C ILE A 16 -6.19 10.43 -3.59
N GLU A 17 -4.92 10.38 -3.17
CA GLU A 17 -3.81 10.14 -4.07
C GLU A 17 -3.25 8.76 -3.82
N VAL A 18 -3.02 8.02 -4.89
CA VAL A 18 -2.48 6.68 -4.82
C VAL A 18 -1.28 6.61 -5.74
N ARG A 19 -0.14 6.17 -5.22
CA ARG A 19 1.09 6.08 -5.99
C ARG A 19 1.63 4.68 -5.91
N LEU A 20 2.07 4.18 -7.06
CA LEU A 20 2.73 2.88 -7.13
C LEU A 20 4.23 3.16 -7.16
N LEU A 21 4.94 2.68 -6.17
CA LEU A 21 6.35 3.01 -5.99
C LEU A 21 7.20 1.75 -6.00
N TRP A 22 8.40 1.87 -6.53
CA TRP A 22 9.33 0.75 -6.65
C TRP A 22 10.70 1.17 -6.17
N ARG A 23 11.33 0.32 -5.37
CA ARG A 23 12.69 0.57 -4.94
C ARG A 23 13.59 -0.48 -5.55
N GLU A 24 14.55 0.00 -6.33
CA GLU A 24 15.37 -0.90 -7.12
C GLU A 24 16.31 -1.73 -6.27
N SER A 25 16.79 -1.17 -5.18
CA SER A 25 17.83 -1.84 -4.39
C SER A 25 17.40 -3.20 -3.88
N ASP A 26 16.12 -3.38 -3.58
CA ASP A 26 15.61 -4.66 -3.09
C ASP A 26 14.36 -5.09 -3.83
N ASN A 27 14.08 -4.45 -4.94
CA ASN A 27 12.92 -4.79 -5.78
C ASN A 27 11.61 -4.73 -4.99
N ARG A 28 11.53 -3.80 -4.07
CA ARG A 28 10.34 -3.67 -3.24
C ARG A 28 9.32 -2.77 -3.92
N VAL A 29 8.08 -3.21 -3.92
CA VAL A 29 7.00 -2.44 -4.52
C VAL A 29 5.99 -2.12 -3.41
N ILE A 30 5.60 -0.87 -3.34
CA ILE A 30 4.58 -0.47 -2.38
C ILE A 30 3.56 0.43 -3.07
N VAL A 31 2.40 0.51 -2.46
CA VAL A 31 1.37 1.45 -2.89
C VAL A 31 1.17 2.44 -1.75
N ALA A 32 1.41 3.71 -2.02
CA ALA A 32 1.28 4.76 -1.01
C ALA A 32 -0.03 5.48 -1.23
N VAL A 33 -0.78 5.68 -0.16
CA VAL A 33 -2.09 6.33 -0.23
C VAL A 33 -2.09 7.54 0.69
N ALA A 34 -2.58 8.65 0.19
CA ALA A 34 -2.77 9.85 0.99
C ALA A 34 -4.22 10.31 0.82
N ASP A 35 -4.96 10.34 1.90
CA ASP A 35 -6.36 10.72 1.86
C ASP A 35 -6.46 12.17 2.34
N GLY A 36 -6.72 13.07 1.43
CA GLY A 36 -6.79 14.50 1.75
C GLY A 36 -8.03 14.88 2.52
N LYS A 37 -9.04 14.02 2.59
CA LYS A 37 -10.23 14.35 3.34
C LYS A 37 -10.04 14.10 4.82
N THR A 38 -9.30 13.08 5.19
CA THR A 38 -9.11 12.73 6.57
C THR A 38 -7.70 13.01 7.05
N GLY A 39 -6.77 13.26 6.15
CA GLY A 39 -5.38 13.44 6.49
C GLY A 39 -4.64 12.14 6.73
N GLU A 40 -5.28 11.02 6.48
CA GLU A 40 -4.64 9.74 6.71
C GLU A 40 -3.69 9.38 5.58
N ARG A 41 -2.61 8.72 5.93
CA ARG A 41 -1.65 8.21 4.96
C ARG A 41 -1.24 6.83 5.37
N PHE A 42 -1.07 5.96 4.40
CA PHE A 42 -0.58 4.62 4.68
C PHE A 42 0.07 4.04 3.44
N THR A 43 0.80 2.96 3.64
CA THR A 43 1.39 2.23 2.51
C THR A 43 0.99 0.77 2.62
N VAL A 44 0.89 0.12 1.47
CA VAL A 44 0.60 -1.29 1.40
C VAL A 44 1.73 -1.94 0.62
N ASP A 45 2.38 -2.94 1.22
CA ASP A 45 3.42 -3.67 0.51
C ASP A 45 2.79 -4.61 -0.49
N VAL A 46 3.37 -4.69 -1.68
CA VAL A 46 2.96 -5.67 -2.66
C VAL A 46 3.87 -6.86 -2.48
N ARG A 47 3.32 -7.96 -2.04
CA ARG A 47 4.11 -9.13 -1.74
C ARG A 47 4.38 -9.92 -2.99
N LYS A 48 5.38 -10.79 -2.90
CA LYS A 48 5.72 -11.66 -3.99
C LYS A 48 4.49 -12.49 -4.34
N GLY A 49 4.16 -12.55 -5.59
CA GLY A 49 3.00 -13.28 -6.04
C GLY A 49 1.72 -12.46 -6.13
N GLU A 50 1.72 -11.26 -5.56
CA GLU A 50 0.56 -10.41 -5.66
C GLU A 50 0.64 -9.54 -6.90
N ASN A 51 -0.51 -9.18 -7.43
CA ASN A 51 -0.58 -8.32 -8.60
C ASN A 51 -0.50 -6.87 -8.15
N ALA A 52 0.58 -6.20 -8.55
CA ALA A 52 0.80 -4.82 -8.13
C ALA A 52 -0.30 -3.89 -8.57
N LEU A 53 -0.84 -4.10 -9.77
CA LEU A 53 -1.90 -3.24 -10.26
C LEU A 53 -3.19 -3.44 -9.46
N ASP A 54 -3.44 -4.65 -9.02
CA ASP A 54 -4.61 -4.89 -8.21
C ASP A 54 -4.52 -4.16 -6.86
N VAL A 55 -3.34 -4.18 -6.25
CA VAL A 55 -3.13 -3.43 -5.02
C VAL A 55 -3.26 -1.94 -5.28
N PHE A 56 -2.73 -1.48 -6.40
CA PHE A 56 -2.80 -0.07 -6.76
C PHE A 56 -4.23 0.40 -6.95
N HIS A 57 -5.08 -0.43 -7.53
CA HIS A 57 -6.47 -0.05 -7.78
C HIS A 57 -7.37 -0.26 -6.55
N HIS A 58 -6.98 -1.14 -5.64
CA HIS A 58 -7.81 -1.43 -4.46
C HIS A 58 -6.99 -1.40 -3.17
N PRO A 59 -6.27 -0.31 -2.91
CA PRO A 59 -5.37 -0.29 -1.75
C PRO A 59 -6.10 -0.35 -0.41
N PHE A 60 -7.29 0.21 -0.34
CA PHE A 60 -8.02 0.20 0.91
C PHE A 60 -8.47 -1.21 1.27
N ALA A 61 -8.85 -1.99 0.28
CA ALA A 61 -9.24 -3.37 0.53
C ALA A 61 -8.06 -4.20 1.03
N HIS A 62 -6.88 -3.99 0.44
CA HIS A 62 -5.70 -4.72 0.87
C HIS A 62 -5.26 -4.30 2.26
N ALA A 63 -5.34 -3.02 2.57
CA ALA A 63 -4.98 -2.54 3.90
C ALA A 63 -5.94 -3.09 4.95
N ALA A 64 -7.22 -3.13 4.63
CA ALA A 64 -8.20 -3.66 5.56
C ALA A 64 -7.98 -5.14 5.82
N GLU A 65 -7.60 -5.87 4.79
CA GLU A 65 -7.34 -7.28 4.96
C GLU A 65 -6.12 -7.53 5.83
N LEU A 66 -5.08 -6.74 5.65
CA LEU A 66 -3.90 -6.88 6.50
C LEU A 66 -4.22 -6.56 7.95
N THR A 67 -5.01 -5.56 8.19
CA THR A 67 -5.43 -5.20 9.53
C THR A 67 -6.25 -6.32 10.14
N ARG A 68 -7.15 -6.89 9.38
CA ARG A 68 -7.98 -7.96 9.87
C ARG A 68 -7.16 -9.19 10.24
N ARG A 69 -6.15 -9.53 9.43
CA ARG A 69 -5.28 -10.64 9.75
C ARG A 69 -4.52 -10.38 11.03
N ARG A 70 -4.05 -9.16 11.20
CA ARG A 70 -3.31 -8.79 12.37
C ARG A 70 -4.19 -8.86 13.61
N GLU A 71 -5.41 -8.43 13.50
CA GLU A 71 -6.33 -8.48 14.61
C GLU A 71 -6.67 -9.91 15.00
N VAL A 72 -6.86 -10.75 14.01
CA VAL A 72 -7.14 -12.14 14.31
C VAL A 72 -5.99 -12.77 15.04
N ARG A 73 -4.77 -12.50 14.60
CA ARG A 73 -3.64 -13.07 15.24
C ARG A 73 -3.48 -12.56 16.66
N ALA A 74 -3.65 -11.27 16.85
CA ALA A 74 -3.51 -10.69 18.14
C ALA A 74 -4.63 -11.11 19.07
N GLY A 75 -5.80 -11.30 18.50
CA GLY A 75 -6.92 -11.58 19.35
C GLY A 75 -7.13 -13.02 19.60
N SER A 76 -6.27 -13.88 19.17
CA SER A 76 -6.60 -15.20 19.30
C SER A 76 -6.04 -15.73 20.45
N PRO A 77 -6.34 -15.51 21.47
CA PRO A 77 -5.83 -16.04 22.57
C PRO A 77 -6.75 -16.98 22.83
N ARG A 78 -7.04 -17.56 22.70
CA ARG A 78 -7.92 -18.34 23.03
C ARG A 78 -7.82 -19.29 22.62
#